data_b3fd80d9af09b55e2ce098d7219be2bb
#
_entry.id   b3fd80d9af09b55e2ce098d7219be2bb
#
_cell.length_a   1.000
_cell.length_b   1.000
_cell.length_c   1.000
_cell.angle_alpha   90.00
_cell.angle_beta   90.00
_cell.angle_gamma   90.00
#
_symmetry.space_group_name_H-M   'P 1'
#
loop_
_entity.id
_entity.type
_entity.pdbx_description
1 polymer ?
#
loop_
_entity_poly.entity_id
_entity_poly.type
_entity_poly.pdbx_seq_one_letter_code
_entity_poly.pdbx_strand_id
1 'polypeptide(L)'
;MQYKEIGGPLQACAYVPSQATAGTDDNWPVWQAPAGCTVTGAVFVPSAAVTADPTNNAVYTLTRRRDGGSATTVATRSWAATNSVASTPESMALSGTAANLVLAKGDTLEVVKTHGGTGLVIPDGMLVVTYELTG
;
A
#
# COMPACT_ATOMS: atom_id res chain seq x y z
N MET A 1 -18.04 -19.30 -14.56
CA MET A 1 -16.92 -18.52 -15.11
C MET A 1 -15.64 -18.91 -14.37
N GLN A 2 -14.58 -19.14 -15.08
CA GLN A 2 -13.25 -19.32 -14.49
C GLN A 2 -12.58 -17.94 -14.37
N TYR A 3 -11.91 -17.67 -13.26
CA TYR A 3 -11.27 -16.36 -13.03
C TYR A 3 -10.25 -16.01 -14.12
N LYS A 4 -9.52 -16.98 -14.62
CA LYS A 4 -8.54 -16.75 -15.69
C LYS A 4 -9.16 -16.30 -17.02
N GLU A 5 -10.46 -16.42 -17.17
CA GLU A 5 -11.18 -15.91 -18.34
C GLU A 5 -11.47 -14.41 -18.24
N ILE A 6 -11.31 -13.84 -17.04
CA ILE A 6 -11.36 -12.40 -16.82
C ILE A 6 -9.98 -11.87 -17.19
N GLY A 7 -9.82 -11.41 -18.42
CA GLY A 7 -8.55 -10.89 -18.89
C GLY A 7 -8.24 -9.48 -18.38
N GLY A 8 -6.94 -9.14 -18.35
CA GLY A 8 -6.44 -7.81 -18.07
C GLY A 8 -6.37 -7.45 -16.59
N PRO A 9 -5.87 -6.23 -16.30
CA PRO A 9 -5.70 -5.75 -14.95
C PRO A 9 -7.03 -5.39 -14.28
N LEU A 10 -7.12 -5.71 -13.00
CA LEU A 10 -8.22 -5.31 -12.12
C LEU A 10 -7.69 -4.33 -11.08
N GLN A 11 -8.58 -3.54 -10.49
CA GLN A 11 -8.20 -2.61 -9.44
C GLN A 11 -9.06 -2.80 -8.20
N ALA A 12 -8.42 -2.70 -7.03
CA ALA A 12 -9.06 -2.60 -5.73
C ALA A 12 -8.71 -1.23 -5.14
N CYS A 13 -9.74 -0.51 -4.69
CA CYS A 13 -9.59 0.80 -4.06
C CYS A 13 -9.98 0.70 -2.59
N ALA A 14 -9.18 1.35 -1.72
CA ALA A 14 -9.45 1.36 -0.30
C ALA A 14 -9.14 2.73 0.30
N TYR A 15 -9.94 3.12 1.29
CA TYR A 15 -9.69 4.32 2.08
C TYR A 15 -8.59 4.04 3.11
N VAL A 16 -7.63 4.95 3.20
CA VAL A 16 -6.58 4.92 4.22
C VAL A 16 -6.79 6.12 5.14
N PRO A 17 -7.08 5.89 6.45
CA PRO A 17 -7.28 6.98 7.38
C PRO A 17 -6.03 7.83 7.59
N SER A 18 -6.23 9.08 8.03
CA SER A 18 -5.11 9.90 8.48
C SER A 18 -4.59 9.40 9.83
N GLN A 19 -3.28 9.57 10.05
CA GLN A 19 -2.68 9.44 11.37
C GLN A 19 -2.31 10.84 11.85
N ALA A 20 -3.07 11.35 12.83
CA ALA A 20 -2.96 12.73 13.30
C ALA A 20 -1.70 12.96 14.15
N THR A 21 -1.09 11.92 14.71
CA THR A 21 0.11 12.02 15.53
C THR A 21 1.33 11.57 14.71
N ALA A 22 2.24 12.49 14.47
CA ALA A 22 3.39 12.27 13.58
C ALA A 22 4.24 11.06 13.99
N GLY A 23 4.57 10.96 15.28
CA GLY A 23 5.44 9.90 15.82
C GLY A 23 4.71 8.61 16.19
N THR A 24 3.48 8.39 15.72
CA THR A 24 2.73 7.17 15.96
C THR A 24 2.73 6.30 14.73
N ASP A 25 3.12 5.05 14.89
CA ASP A 25 2.96 4.02 13.86
C ASP A 25 1.53 3.48 13.91
N ASP A 26 1.07 3.00 12.77
CA ASP A 26 -0.27 2.45 12.66
C ASP A 26 -0.33 1.37 11.59
N ASN A 27 -1.44 0.65 11.56
CA ASN A 27 -1.64 -0.47 10.65
C ASN A 27 -3.12 -0.59 10.29
N TRP A 28 -3.42 -0.59 8.99
CA TRP A 28 -4.80 -0.69 8.49
C TRP A 28 -4.92 -1.83 7.49
N PRO A 29 -5.69 -2.88 7.79
CA PRO A 29 -6.10 -3.84 6.76
C PRO A 29 -6.96 -3.12 5.72
N VAL A 30 -6.65 -3.30 4.45
CA VAL A 30 -7.31 -2.55 3.36
C VAL A 30 -7.99 -3.43 2.33
N TRP A 31 -7.57 -4.68 2.16
CA TRP A 31 -8.13 -5.54 1.14
C TRP A 31 -7.78 -7.01 1.39
N GLN A 32 -8.68 -7.89 0.99
CA GLN A 32 -8.46 -9.33 1.00
C GLN A 32 -8.54 -9.86 -0.42
N ALA A 33 -7.57 -10.66 -0.83
CA ALA A 33 -7.53 -11.22 -2.18
C ALA A 33 -8.69 -12.22 -2.39
N PRO A 34 -9.57 -11.97 -3.37
CA PRO A 34 -10.71 -12.85 -3.63
C PRO A 34 -10.33 -14.15 -4.33
N ALA A 35 -9.16 -14.18 -4.94
CA ALA A 35 -8.61 -15.31 -5.67
C ALA A 35 -7.09 -15.17 -5.76
N GLY A 36 -6.39 -16.18 -6.19
CA GLY A 36 -4.97 -16.08 -6.49
C GLY A 36 -4.72 -14.99 -7.52
N CYS A 37 -3.77 -14.10 -7.24
CA CYS A 37 -3.48 -12.95 -8.09
C CYS A 37 -2.03 -12.49 -7.92
N THR A 38 -1.59 -11.65 -8.84
CA THR A 38 -0.29 -10.97 -8.77
C THR A 38 -0.52 -9.47 -8.77
N VAL A 39 0.04 -8.77 -7.79
CA VAL A 39 0.02 -7.30 -7.74
C VAL A 39 0.96 -6.76 -8.80
N THR A 40 0.45 -5.88 -9.66
CA THR A 40 1.20 -5.25 -10.75
C THR A 40 1.38 -3.75 -10.55
N GLY A 41 0.71 -3.16 -9.59
CA GLY A 41 0.85 -1.76 -9.25
C GLY A 41 0.19 -1.43 -7.92
N ALA A 42 0.70 -0.41 -7.26
CA ALA A 42 0.09 0.18 -6.08
C ALA A 42 0.30 1.69 -6.13
N VAL A 43 -0.76 2.43 -5.86
CA VAL A 43 -0.79 3.89 -5.93
C VAL A 43 -1.45 4.43 -4.67
N PHE A 44 -0.85 5.46 -4.07
CA PHE A 44 -1.48 6.23 -3.00
C PHE A 44 -1.86 7.61 -3.54
N VAL A 45 -3.09 8.04 -3.22
CA VAL A 45 -3.59 9.36 -3.58
C VAL A 45 -3.93 10.10 -2.28
N PRO A 46 -3.06 11.04 -1.84
CA PRO A 46 -3.30 11.78 -0.60
C PRO A 46 -4.38 12.84 -0.78
N SER A 47 -5.14 13.12 0.28
CA SER A 47 -6.15 14.20 0.27
C SER A 47 -5.56 15.59 0.39
N ALA A 48 -4.32 15.71 0.89
CA ALA A 48 -3.62 16.97 1.09
C ALA A 48 -2.14 16.82 0.80
N ALA A 49 -1.46 17.94 0.62
CA ALA A 49 -0.02 17.96 0.39
C ALA A 49 0.76 17.49 1.64
N VAL A 50 1.88 16.84 1.41
CA VAL A 50 2.84 16.44 2.45
C VAL A 50 4.23 16.94 2.04
N THR A 51 4.88 17.66 2.92
CA THR A 51 6.28 18.05 2.69
C THR A 51 7.19 16.96 3.24
N ALA A 52 8.03 16.42 2.37
CA ALA A 52 9.01 15.41 2.75
C ALA A 52 10.09 15.99 3.68
N ASP A 53 10.61 15.14 4.55
CA ASP A 53 11.67 15.52 5.48
C ASP A 53 12.65 14.34 5.60
N PRO A 54 13.95 14.54 5.34
CA PRO A 54 14.92 13.45 5.38
C PRO A 54 15.18 12.90 6.79
N THR A 55 14.86 13.67 7.82
CA THR A 55 15.08 13.30 9.23
C THR A 55 13.79 12.88 9.92
N ASN A 56 12.73 13.67 9.77
CA ASN A 56 11.43 13.44 10.41
C ASN A 56 10.44 13.01 9.35
N ASN A 57 10.42 11.75 9.03
CA ASN A 57 9.67 11.22 7.90
C ASN A 57 8.66 10.14 8.29
N ALA A 58 7.93 9.69 7.29
CA ALA A 58 7.05 8.55 7.40
C ALA A 58 7.22 7.65 6.17
N VAL A 59 6.90 6.38 6.35
CA VAL A 59 6.89 5.38 5.28
C VAL A 59 5.59 4.61 5.37
N TYR A 60 4.90 4.45 4.25
CA TYR A 60 3.84 3.48 4.09
C TYR A 60 4.42 2.22 3.45
N THR A 61 4.20 1.10 4.11
CA THR A 61 4.53 -0.22 3.57
C THR A 61 3.23 -0.98 3.35
N LEU A 62 2.97 -1.35 2.11
CA LEU A 62 1.90 -2.26 1.78
C LEU A 62 2.42 -3.68 2.00
N THR A 63 1.82 -4.39 2.95
CA THR A 63 2.23 -5.74 3.33
C THR A 63 1.15 -6.75 3.04
N ARG A 64 1.57 -7.99 2.79
CA ARG A 64 0.70 -9.16 2.67
C ARG A 64 0.82 -10.00 3.93
N ARG A 65 -0.31 -10.41 4.50
CA ARG A 65 -0.37 -11.43 5.55
C ARG A 65 -1.22 -12.61 5.10
N ARG A 66 -0.74 -13.80 5.40
CA ARG A 66 -1.45 -15.06 5.16
C ARG A 66 -1.85 -15.64 6.51
N ASP A 67 -3.16 -15.78 6.74
CA ASP A 67 -3.72 -16.36 7.97
C ASP A 67 -3.15 -15.71 9.25
N GLY A 68 -2.98 -14.38 9.24
CA GLY A 68 -2.42 -13.65 10.37
C GLY A 68 -0.94 -13.86 10.62
N GLY A 69 -0.24 -14.53 9.71
CA GLY A 69 1.19 -14.80 9.80
C GLY A 69 2.08 -13.58 9.57
N SER A 70 3.36 -13.82 9.36
CA SER A 70 4.35 -12.75 9.15
C SER A 70 4.02 -11.89 7.96
N ALA A 71 4.30 -10.59 8.07
CA ALA A 71 4.12 -9.63 7.00
C ALA A 71 5.20 -9.79 5.93
N THR A 72 4.78 -9.72 4.66
CA THR A 72 5.68 -9.69 3.51
C THR A 72 5.48 -8.37 2.79
N THR A 73 6.55 -7.63 2.52
CA THR A 73 6.48 -6.34 1.83
C THR A 73 6.08 -6.51 0.39
N VAL A 74 5.02 -5.82 -0.03
CA VAL A 74 4.54 -5.77 -1.41
C VAL A 74 4.99 -4.49 -2.09
N ALA A 75 4.83 -3.34 -1.44
CA ALA A 75 5.20 -2.04 -1.99
C ALA A 75 5.50 -1.05 -0.87
N THR A 76 6.23 0.03 -1.19
CA THR A 76 6.57 1.08 -0.23
C THR A 76 6.42 2.47 -0.82
N ARG A 77 6.05 3.45 0.02
CA ARG A 77 6.07 4.89 -0.28
C ARG A 77 6.73 5.61 0.88
N SER A 78 7.85 6.26 0.61
CA SER A 78 8.61 7.02 1.62
C SER A 78 8.47 8.52 1.39
N TRP A 79 8.31 9.27 2.49
CA TRP A 79 8.32 10.73 2.50
C TRP A 79 9.64 11.30 3.05
N ALA A 80 10.74 10.58 2.85
CA ALA A 80 12.07 11.09 3.23
C ALA A 80 12.60 12.13 2.23
N ALA A 81 12.24 12.03 0.95
CA ALA A 81 12.80 12.86 -0.11
C ALA A 81 11.76 13.43 -1.09
N THR A 82 10.57 12.87 -1.19
CA THR A 82 9.59 13.25 -2.21
C THR A 82 8.31 13.77 -1.57
N ASN A 83 7.95 15.00 -1.92
CA ASN A 83 6.71 15.63 -1.47
C ASN A 83 5.49 14.95 -2.09
N SER A 84 4.35 15.08 -1.42
CA SER A 84 3.04 14.78 -1.98
C SER A 84 2.31 16.04 -2.39
N VAL A 85 1.56 15.95 -3.48
CA VAL A 85 0.61 16.97 -3.93
C VAL A 85 -0.81 16.41 -3.72
N ALA A 86 -1.70 17.24 -3.20
CA ALA A 86 -3.09 16.85 -2.94
C ALA A 86 -3.75 16.26 -4.20
N SER A 87 -4.50 15.19 -4.02
CA SER A 87 -5.27 14.52 -5.07
C SER A 87 -4.45 14.05 -6.28
N THR A 88 -3.16 13.85 -6.09
CA THR A 88 -2.25 13.40 -7.15
C THR A 88 -1.82 11.97 -6.89
N PRO A 89 -2.02 11.04 -7.84
CA PRO A 89 -1.60 9.66 -7.69
C PRO A 89 -0.08 9.55 -7.56
N GLU A 90 0.37 8.75 -6.60
CA GLU A 90 1.78 8.49 -6.33
C GLU A 90 2.05 7.00 -6.37
N SER A 91 2.89 6.58 -7.31
CA SER A 91 3.27 5.17 -7.40
C SER A 91 4.08 4.75 -6.19
N MET A 92 3.67 3.64 -5.58
CA MET A 92 4.47 2.95 -4.57
C MET A 92 5.50 2.06 -5.28
N ALA A 93 6.69 1.98 -4.72
CA ALA A 93 7.73 1.10 -5.26
C ALA A 93 7.39 -0.36 -4.92
N LEU A 94 7.15 -1.16 -5.95
CA LEU A 94 6.89 -2.59 -5.78
C LEU A 94 8.15 -3.32 -5.30
N SER A 95 7.95 -4.40 -4.54
CA SER A 95 9.04 -5.28 -4.14
C SER A 95 9.79 -5.81 -5.36
N GLY A 96 11.12 -5.81 -5.29
CA GLY A 96 11.97 -6.40 -6.33
C GLY A 96 11.93 -7.94 -6.35
N THR A 97 11.35 -8.54 -5.32
CA THR A 97 11.19 -10.01 -5.24
C THR A 97 9.81 -10.39 -5.77
N ALA A 98 9.76 -11.02 -6.95
CA ALA A 98 8.51 -11.33 -7.63
C ALA A 98 7.55 -12.17 -6.77
N ALA A 99 8.06 -13.11 -5.99
CA ALA A 99 7.24 -13.93 -5.10
C ALA A 99 6.47 -13.12 -4.05
N ASN A 100 6.97 -11.94 -3.66
CA ASN A 100 6.29 -11.08 -2.69
C ASN A 100 5.03 -10.43 -3.26
N LEU A 101 4.90 -10.36 -4.58
CA LEU A 101 3.76 -9.77 -5.28
C LEU A 101 2.63 -10.76 -5.53
N VAL A 102 2.87 -12.04 -5.27
CA VAL A 102 1.89 -13.11 -5.51
C VAL A 102 1.04 -13.30 -4.26
N LEU A 103 -0.26 -13.18 -4.39
CA LEU A 103 -1.24 -13.40 -3.32
C LEU A 103 -2.03 -14.68 -3.59
N ALA A 104 -2.26 -15.46 -2.55
CA ALA A 104 -3.23 -16.54 -2.56
C ALA A 104 -4.61 -15.98 -2.19
N LYS A 105 -5.67 -16.71 -2.55
CA LYS A 105 -7.02 -16.40 -2.09
C LYS A 105 -7.03 -16.29 -0.56
N GLY A 106 -7.58 -15.19 -0.04
CA GLY A 106 -7.69 -14.94 1.39
C GLY A 106 -6.50 -14.20 2.01
N ASP A 107 -5.40 -13.99 1.28
CA ASP A 107 -4.32 -13.13 1.76
C ASP A 107 -4.84 -11.71 1.99
N THR A 108 -4.42 -11.10 3.10
CA THR A 108 -4.82 -9.73 3.46
C THR A 108 -3.70 -8.76 3.14
N LEU A 109 -4.04 -7.65 2.48
CA LEU A 109 -3.15 -6.50 2.35
C LEU A 109 -3.41 -5.50 3.48
N GLU A 110 -2.33 -4.99 4.05
CA GLU A 110 -2.35 -3.97 5.09
C GLU A 110 -1.44 -2.81 4.69
N VAL A 111 -1.85 -1.59 5.02
CA VAL A 111 -0.97 -0.42 4.99
C VAL A 111 -0.39 -0.25 6.38
N VAL A 112 0.93 -0.26 6.48
CA VAL A 112 1.65 -0.06 7.73
C VAL A 112 2.39 1.27 7.65
N LYS A 113 2.05 2.20 8.56
CA LYS A 113 2.80 3.44 8.72
C LYS A 113 3.89 3.24 9.75
N THR A 114 5.12 3.57 9.37
CA THR A 114 6.27 3.71 10.28
C THR A 114 6.83 5.12 10.18
N HIS A 115 7.57 5.56 11.18
CA HIS A 115 8.15 6.90 11.20
C HIS A 115 9.66 6.87 11.44
N GLY A 116 10.35 7.90 10.97
CA GLY A 116 11.73 8.21 11.31
C GLY A 116 11.78 9.54 12.07
N GLY A 117 12.70 9.67 13.01
CA GLY A 117 12.80 10.86 13.84
C GLY A 117 11.51 11.13 14.64
N THR A 118 10.98 12.34 14.55
CA THR A 118 9.70 12.71 15.19
C THR A 118 8.49 12.40 14.29
N GLY A 119 8.73 11.89 13.09
CA GLY A 119 7.71 11.48 12.13
C GLY A 119 7.04 12.62 11.36
N LEU A 120 6.13 12.24 10.48
CA LEU A 120 5.24 13.14 9.74
C LEU A 120 3.80 12.70 9.90
N VAL A 121 2.90 13.68 9.94
CA VAL A 121 1.46 13.43 9.78
C VAL A 121 1.19 13.18 8.31
N ILE A 122 0.53 12.07 8.01
CA ILE A 122 0.09 11.77 6.66
C ILE A 122 -1.43 11.93 6.62
N PRO A 123 -1.96 12.71 5.67
CA PRO A 123 -3.40 12.88 5.53
C PRO A 123 -4.07 11.57 5.11
N ASP A 124 -5.38 11.51 5.27
CA ASP A 124 -6.13 10.41 4.67
C ASP A 124 -5.97 10.40 3.14
N GLY A 125 -6.32 9.30 2.53
CA GLY A 125 -6.19 9.15 1.09
C GLY A 125 -6.80 7.85 0.60
N MET A 126 -6.55 7.58 -0.67
CA MET A 126 -7.02 6.37 -1.34
C MET A 126 -5.83 5.53 -1.76
N LEU A 127 -5.87 4.25 -1.44
CA LEU A 127 -4.97 3.26 -2.00
C LEU A 127 -5.63 2.61 -3.21
N VAL A 128 -4.91 2.50 -4.30
CA VAL A 128 -5.34 1.75 -5.49
C VAL A 128 -4.34 0.65 -5.76
N VAL A 129 -4.78 -0.60 -5.69
CA VAL A 129 -3.97 -1.77 -6.00
C VAL A 129 -4.41 -2.32 -7.34
N THR A 130 -3.48 -2.43 -8.27
CA THR A 130 -3.71 -3.07 -9.57
C THR A 130 -3.19 -4.50 -9.52
N TYR A 131 -3.97 -5.44 -9.98
CA TYR A 131 -3.62 -6.86 -9.92
C TYR A 131 -4.18 -7.63 -11.11
N GLU A 132 -3.60 -8.78 -11.36
CA GLU A 132 -4.06 -9.73 -12.38
C GLU A 132 -4.34 -11.07 -11.73
N LEU A 133 -5.46 -11.68 -12.10
CA LEU A 133 -5.83 -13.01 -11.62
C LEU A 133 -4.91 -14.06 -12.23
N THR A 134 -4.46 -14.98 -11.41
CA THR A 134 -3.55 -16.06 -11.83
C THR A 134 -4.23 -17.43 -11.94
N GLY A 135 -5.52 -17.46 -11.73
CA GLY A 135 -6.32 -18.68 -11.77
C GLY A 135 -6.49 -19.31 -10.43
#